data_fa9ec6d6d073b63372ca6f036071861c
#
_entry.id   fa9ec6d6d073b63372ca6f036071861c
#
_cell.length_a   1.000
_cell.length_b   1.000
_cell.length_c   1.000
_cell.angle_alpha   90.00
_cell.angle_beta   90.00
_cell.angle_gamma   90.00
#
_symmetry.space_group_name_H-M   'P 1'
#
loop_
_entity.id
_entity.type
_entity.pdbx_description
1 polymer ?
#
loop_
_entity_poly.entity_id
_entity_poly.type
_entity_poly.pdbx_seq_one_letter_code
_entity_poly.pdbx_strand_id
1 'polypeptide(L)'
;MHLTHYMVHPMMLLVVLTSVPMLYSQWFFDNLAYPIMIFTLLCLATCGPSSMYLFSQRVLYQDWKSRIKVLPFLMCLGTGIAVNNTKAVLEAFLNVKSGFIRTPKYGIKKKEDCWKSKQYSVPLNAVSILELFLGLYSLSGLLLFLFFEK
;
A
#
# COMPACT_ATOMS: atom_id res chain seq x y z
N MET A 1 5.04 -18.03 -10.76
CA MET A 1 3.90 -17.50 -9.97
C MET A 1 4.23 -16.27 -9.08
N HIS A 2 5.49 -15.92 -8.83
CA HIS A 2 5.81 -14.76 -7.98
C HIS A 2 5.54 -13.38 -8.62
N LEU A 3 5.56 -13.26 -9.93
CA LEU A 3 5.39 -11.97 -10.64
C LEU A 3 3.94 -11.45 -10.61
N THR A 4 2.95 -12.32 -10.53
CA THR A 4 1.53 -11.92 -10.50
C THR A 4 1.13 -11.22 -9.21
N HIS A 5 1.84 -11.48 -8.11
CA HIS A 5 1.58 -10.83 -6.83
C HIS A 5 1.84 -9.31 -6.87
N TYR A 6 2.81 -8.85 -7.66
CA TYR A 6 3.11 -7.43 -7.78
C TYR A 6 2.01 -6.62 -8.47
N MET A 7 1.14 -7.27 -9.26
CA MET A 7 -0.01 -6.63 -9.92
C MET A 7 -1.06 -6.11 -8.93
N VAL A 8 -1.03 -6.58 -7.68
CA VAL A 8 -1.90 -6.07 -6.62
C VAL A 8 -1.61 -4.59 -6.30
N HIS A 9 -0.35 -4.15 -6.39
CA HIS A 9 0.02 -2.78 -6.04
C HIS A 9 -0.58 -1.72 -6.96
N PRO A 10 -0.58 -1.84 -8.30
CA PRO A 10 -1.34 -0.96 -9.18
C PRO A 10 -2.84 -0.93 -8.86
N MET A 11 -3.45 -2.07 -8.53
CA MET A 11 -4.86 -2.12 -8.13
C MET A 11 -5.11 -1.39 -6.81
N MET A 12 -4.25 -1.58 -5.81
CA MET A 12 -4.32 -0.83 -4.55
C MET A 12 -4.20 0.67 -4.78
N LEU A 13 -3.28 1.10 -5.65
CA LEU A 13 -3.11 2.51 -5.99
C LEU A 13 -4.37 3.08 -6.65
N LEU A 14 -4.99 2.34 -7.56
CA LEU A 14 -6.26 2.74 -8.18
C LEU A 14 -7.38 2.88 -7.14
N VAL A 15 -7.49 1.95 -6.18
CA VAL A 15 -8.48 2.05 -5.07
C VAL A 15 -8.25 3.33 -4.27
N VAL A 16 -7.02 3.63 -3.91
CA VAL A 16 -6.69 4.84 -3.15
C VAL A 16 -7.02 6.10 -3.94
N LEU A 17 -6.66 6.15 -5.22
CA LEU A 17 -6.93 7.31 -6.08
C LEU A 17 -8.43 7.52 -6.34
N THR A 18 -9.21 6.46 -6.43
CA THR A 18 -10.67 6.54 -6.67
C THR A 18 -11.47 6.76 -5.40
N SER A 19 -10.92 6.52 -4.23
CA SER A 19 -11.64 6.62 -2.95
C SER A 19 -12.18 8.02 -2.67
N VAL A 20 -11.37 9.07 -2.84
CA VAL A 20 -11.78 10.46 -2.57
C VAL A 20 -12.79 10.97 -3.61
N PRO A 21 -12.56 10.85 -4.94
CA PRO A 21 -13.58 11.19 -5.94
C PRO A 21 -14.91 10.46 -5.72
N MET A 22 -14.84 9.21 -5.26
CA MET A 22 -16.03 8.44 -4.95
C MET A 22 -16.84 9.06 -3.81
N LEU A 23 -16.18 9.52 -2.74
CA LEU A 23 -16.86 10.24 -1.64
C LEU A 23 -17.50 11.55 -2.13
N TYR A 24 -16.82 12.27 -3.03
CA TYR A 24 -17.39 13.50 -3.62
C TYR A 24 -18.54 13.22 -4.56
N SER A 25 -18.53 12.11 -5.31
CA SER A 25 -19.56 11.80 -6.30
C SER A 25 -20.94 11.62 -5.68
N GLN A 26 -21.01 11.28 -4.39
CA GLN A 26 -22.29 11.19 -3.66
C GLN A 26 -23.10 12.49 -3.65
N TRP A 27 -22.43 13.63 -3.86
CA TRP A 27 -23.10 14.94 -3.85
C TRP A 27 -23.51 15.45 -5.22
N PHE A 28 -22.96 14.89 -6.28
CA PHE A 28 -23.15 15.40 -7.64
C PHE A 28 -23.97 14.45 -8.54
N PHE A 29 -24.10 13.19 -8.15
CA PHE A 29 -24.76 12.19 -8.98
C PHE A 29 -25.94 11.56 -8.26
N ASP A 30 -27.12 11.64 -8.87
CA ASP A 30 -28.35 10.98 -8.38
C ASP A 30 -28.29 9.44 -8.46
N ASN A 31 -27.43 8.91 -9.32
CA ASN A 31 -27.27 7.47 -9.48
C ASN A 31 -25.83 7.02 -9.20
N LEU A 32 -25.61 6.57 -7.98
CA LEU A 32 -24.33 6.08 -7.49
C LEU A 32 -24.08 4.58 -7.72
N ALA A 33 -25.05 3.85 -8.29
CA ALA A 33 -24.94 2.39 -8.40
C ALA A 33 -23.67 1.95 -9.15
N TYR A 34 -23.35 2.57 -10.29
CA TYR A 34 -22.17 2.23 -11.07
C TYR A 34 -20.84 2.55 -10.38
N PRO A 35 -20.59 3.78 -9.85
CA PRO A 35 -19.40 4.08 -9.09
C PRO A 35 -19.19 3.16 -7.89
N ILE A 36 -20.25 2.89 -7.12
CA ILE A 36 -20.20 1.98 -5.96
C ILE A 36 -19.83 0.57 -6.40
N MET A 37 -20.42 0.07 -7.48
CA MET A 37 -20.12 -1.26 -8.01
C MET A 37 -18.62 -1.39 -8.41
N ILE A 38 -18.11 -0.41 -9.16
CA ILE A 38 -16.70 -0.41 -9.59
C ILE A 38 -15.77 -0.35 -8.37
N PHE A 39 -16.05 0.53 -7.42
CA PHE A 39 -15.25 0.65 -6.20
C PHE A 39 -15.28 -0.65 -5.38
N THR A 40 -16.44 -1.27 -5.23
CA THR A 40 -16.59 -2.56 -4.54
C THR A 40 -15.78 -3.66 -5.22
N LEU A 41 -15.80 -3.75 -6.55
CA LEU A 41 -14.99 -4.71 -7.29
C LEU A 41 -13.49 -4.48 -7.09
N LEU A 42 -13.03 -3.23 -7.10
CA LEU A 42 -11.63 -2.89 -6.83
C LEU A 42 -11.24 -3.27 -5.40
N CYS A 43 -12.09 -3.00 -4.41
CA CYS A 43 -11.86 -3.41 -3.01
C CYS A 43 -11.77 -4.93 -2.89
N LEU A 44 -12.67 -5.68 -3.53
CA LEU A 44 -12.63 -7.14 -3.52
C LEU A 44 -11.34 -7.68 -4.16
N ALA A 45 -10.85 -7.06 -5.24
CA ALA A 45 -9.59 -7.44 -5.87
C ALA A 45 -8.39 -7.30 -4.91
N THR A 46 -8.43 -6.33 -3.97
CA THR A 46 -7.37 -6.14 -2.98
C THR A 46 -7.48 -7.04 -1.74
N CYS A 47 -8.62 -7.72 -1.56
CA CYS A 47 -8.82 -8.66 -0.43
C CYS A 47 -8.01 -9.96 -0.56
N GLY A 48 -7.56 -10.33 -1.76
CA GLY A 48 -6.81 -11.57 -2.02
C GLY A 48 -5.59 -11.75 -1.11
N PRO A 49 -4.64 -10.82 -1.06
CA PRO A 49 -3.47 -10.92 -0.18
C PRO A 49 -3.82 -11.02 1.30
N SER A 50 -4.84 -10.30 1.75
CA SER A 50 -5.31 -10.32 3.14
C SER A 50 -5.89 -11.67 3.52
N SER A 51 -6.70 -12.27 2.64
CA SER A 51 -7.27 -13.61 2.86
C SER A 51 -6.19 -14.70 2.88
N MET A 52 -5.19 -14.61 2.00
CA MET A 52 -4.02 -15.51 2.00
C MET A 52 -3.23 -15.40 3.30
N TYR A 53 -3.02 -14.18 3.80
CA TYR A 53 -2.37 -13.97 5.08
C TYR A 53 -3.15 -14.61 6.24
N LEU A 54 -4.47 -14.35 6.31
CA LEU A 54 -5.35 -14.92 7.33
C LEU A 54 -5.30 -16.45 7.33
N PHE A 55 -5.43 -17.05 6.16
CA PHE A 55 -5.39 -18.50 6.01
C PHE A 55 -4.02 -19.08 6.43
N SER A 56 -2.94 -18.47 5.98
CA SER A 56 -1.57 -18.88 6.34
C SER A 56 -1.35 -18.81 7.85
N GLN A 57 -1.73 -17.71 8.50
CA GLN A 57 -1.58 -17.58 9.96
C GLN A 57 -2.38 -18.64 10.71
N ARG A 58 -3.61 -18.91 10.25
CA ARG A 58 -4.47 -19.93 10.87
C ARG A 58 -3.89 -21.33 10.76
N VAL A 59 -3.27 -21.66 9.64
CA VAL A 59 -2.69 -23.01 9.41
C VAL A 59 -1.37 -23.18 10.15
N LEU A 60 -0.53 -22.13 10.20
CA LEU A 60 0.83 -22.24 10.72
C LEU A 60 0.95 -22.03 12.23
N TYR A 61 0.02 -21.29 12.85
CA TYR A 61 0.19 -20.85 14.23
C TYR A 61 -1.06 -21.06 15.08
N GLN A 62 -0.88 -21.60 16.30
CA GLN A 62 -1.97 -21.75 17.26
C GLN A 62 -2.48 -20.40 17.80
N ASP A 63 -1.61 -19.39 17.87
CA ASP A 63 -1.90 -18.01 18.32
C ASP A 63 -2.34 -17.08 17.19
N TRP A 64 -2.88 -17.61 16.08
CA TRP A 64 -3.25 -16.88 14.86
C TRP A 64 -4.17 -15.67 15.12
N LYS A 65 -5.07 -15.75 16.11
CA LYS A 65 -5.98 -14.64 16.47
C LYS A 65 -5.23 -13.40 16.96
N SER A 66 -4.12 -13.58 17.68
CA SER A 66 -3.29 -12.49 18.12
C SER A 66 -2.52 -11.85 16.95
N ARG A 67 -2.08 -12.66 16.00
CA ARG A 67 -1.30 -12.23 14.82
C ARG A 67 -2.15 -11.45 13.82
N ILE A 68 -3.45 -11.73 13.72
CA ILE A 68 -4.37 -11.01 12.84
C ILE A 68 -4.48 -9.53 13.21
N LYS A 69 -4.27 -9.16 14.47
CA LYS A 69 -4.27 -7.75 14.91
C LYS A 69 -3.24 -6.89 14.17
N VAL A 70 -2.21 -7.51 13.60
CA VAL A 70 -1.17 -6.82 12.80
C VAL A 70 -1.64 -6.57 11.36
N LEU A 71 -2.70 -7.25 10.90
CA LEU A 71 -3.17 -7.16 9.51
C LEU A 71 -3.50 -5.73 9.06
N PRO A 72 -4.23 -4.88 9.82
CA PRO A 72 -4.48 -3.50 9.41
C PRO A 72 -3.18 -2.70 9.21
N PHE A 73 -2.18 -2.92 10.08
CA PHE A 73 -0.87 -2.29 9.93
C PHE A 73 -0.13 -2.76 8.66
N LEU A 74 -0.19 -4.06 8.35
CA LEU A 74 0.37 -4.61 7.11
C LEU A 74 -0.33 -4.05 5.87
N MET A 75 -1.65 -3.83 5.93
CA MET A 75 -2.40 -3.20 4.84
C MET A 75 -1.96 -1.74 4.64
N CYS A 76 -1.81 -0.97 5.71
CA CYS A 76 -1.28 0.39 5.64
C CYS A 76 0.16 0.42 5.06
N LEU A 77 1.01 -0.51 5.49
CA LEU A 77 2.36 -0.63 4.94
C LEU A 77 2.32 -0.99 3.44
N GLY A 78 1.45 -1.93 3.06
CA GLY A 78 1.26 -2.33 1.66
C GLY A 78 0.80 -1.18 0.77
N THR A 79 -0.11 -0.34 1.25
CA THR A 79 -0.53 0.88 0.52
C THR A 79 0.60 1.90 0.44
N GLY A 80 1.38 2.07 1.52
CA GLY A 80 2.53 2.99 1.53
C GLY A 80 3.58 2.66 0.46
N ILE A 81 3.88 1.37 0.24
CA ILE A 81 4.84 0.94 -0.79
C ILE A 81 4.23 0.74 -2.18
N ALA A 82 2.90 0.93 -2.33
CA ALA A 82 2.20 0.66 -3.59
C ALA A 82 2.70 1.53 -4.74
N VAL A 83 3.04 2.78 -4.48
CA VAL A 83 3.56 3.72 -5.50
C VAL A 83 4.87 3.21 -6.07
N ASN A 84 5.82 2.86 -5.22
CA ASN A 84 7.13 2.36 -5.65
C ASN A 84 7.04 1.04 -6.40
N ASN A 85 6.21 0.12 -5.92
CA ASN A 85 5.99 -1.17 -6.58
C ASN A 85 5.22 -1.01 -7.90
N THR A 86 4.24 -0.10 -7.97
CA THR A 86 3.55 0.23 -9.23
C THR A 86 4.53 0.79 -10.25
N LYS A 87 5.43 1.69 -9.84
CA LYS A 87 6.51 2.18 -10.71
C LYS A 87 7.36 1.03 -11.25
N ALA A 88 7.79 0.11 -10.39
CA ALA A 88 8.57 -1.04 -10.80
C ALA A 88 7.82 -1.96 -11.80
N VAL A 89 6.52 -2.16 -11.60
CA VAL A 89 5.67 -2.90 -12.54
C VAL A 89 5.58 -2.19 -13.89
N LEU A 90 5.36 -0.87 -13.90
CA LEU A 90 5.31 -0.08 -15.14
C LEU A 90 6.66 -0.08 -15.88
N GLU A 91 7.77 0.08 -15.15
CA GLU A 91 9.12 -0.01 -15.74
C GLU A 91 9.36 -1.38 -16.39
N ALA A 92 8.89 -2.47 -15.74
CA ALA A 92 8.98 -3.81 -16.30
C ALA A 92 8.16 -3.97 -17.59
N PHE A 93 6.93 -3.43 -17.65
CA PHE A 93 6.10 -3.45 -18.87
C PHE A 93 6.69 -2.61 -20.00
N LEU A 94 7.27 -1.47 -19.67
CA LEU A 94 7.90 -0.57 -20.64
C LEU A 94 9.33 -1.00 -21.01
N ASN A 95 9.80 -2.11 -20.46
CA ASN A 95 11.16 -2.64 -20.66
C ASN A 95 12.27 -1.64 -20.33
N VAL A 96 12.02 -0.77 -19.34
CA VAL A 96 12.99 0.20 -18.85
C VAL A 96 13.97 -0.52 -17.92
N LYS A 97 15.27 -0.48 -18.27
CA LYS A 97 16.33 -1.07 -17.44
C LYS A 97 16.66 -0.12 -16.30
N SER A 98 16.28 -0.47 -15.09
CA SER A 98 16.71 0.23 -13.88
C SER A 98 17.93 -0.47 -13.26
N GLY A 99 18.90 0.30 -12.77
CA GLY A 99 20.07 -0.24 -12.08
C GLY A 99 19.71 -0.83 -10.71
N PHE A 100 20.24 -2.00 -10.39
CA PHE A 100 20.05 -2.58 -9.06
C PHE A 100 20.91 -1.86 -8.03
N ILE A 101 20.31 -1.11 -7.13
CA ILE A 101 20.99 -0.45 -6.00
C ILE A 101 20.89 -1.36 -4.78
N ARG A 102 22.07 -1.86 -4.33
CA ARG A 102 22.12 -2.68 -3.11
C ARG A 102 21.86 -1.84 -1.87
N THR A 103 21.04 -2.35 -0.97
CA THR A 103 20.92 -1.80 0.38
C THR A 103 22.26 -1.87 1.11
N PRO A 104 22.73 -0.79 1.74
CA PRO A 104 23.96 -0.82 2.51
C PRO A 104 23.86 -1.84 3.64
N LYS A 105 24.84 -2.75 3.73
CA LYS A 105 24.94 -3.72 4.81
C LYS A 105 25.98 -3.24 5.80
N TYR A 106 25.57 -2.87 6.98
CA TYR A 106 26.50 -2.33 8.00
C TYR A 106 27.29 -3.39 8.78
N GLY A 107 27.07 -4.68 8.51
CA GLY A 107 27.82 -5.77 9.12
C GLY A 107 27.70 -5.84 10.65
N ILE A 108 26.56 -5.44 11.22
CA ILE A 108 26.30 -5.52 12.65
C ILE A 108 26.22 -6.99 13.03
N LYS A 109 27.24 -7.50 13.75
CA LYS A 109 27.33 -8.90 14.18
C LYS A 109 27.28 -9.06 15.69
N LYS A 110 27.60 -8.02 16.47
CA LYS A 110 27.67 -8.07 17.93
C LYS A 110 26.71 -7.07 18.55
N LYS A 111 26.26 -7.35 19.80
CA LYS A 111 25.41 -6.43 20.57
C LYS A 111 26.04 -5.06 20.84
N GLU A 112 27.35 -5.00 20.81
CA GLU A 112 28.17 -3.80 21.02
C GLU A 112 28.29 -2.94 19.75
N ASP A 113 27.99 -3.50 18.56
CA ASP A 113 27.98 -2.76 17.30
C ASP A 113 26.83 -1.75 17.28
N CYS A 114 27.14 -0.48 17.48
CA CYS A 114 26.15 0.59 17.53
C CYS A 114 25.76 1.03 16.12
N TRP A 115 24.45 0.97 15.80
CA TRP A 115 23.90 1.47 14.54
C TRP A 115 23.83 3.01 14.50
N LYS A 116 23.87 3.68 15.68
CA LYS A 116 23.71 5.13 15.81
C LYS A 116 24.82 5.96 15.14
N SER A 117 26.02 5.39 14.93
CA SER A 117 27.12 6.06 14.24
C SER A 117 27.11 5.86 12.73
N LYS A 118 26.20 5.03 12.21
CA LYS A 118 26.12 4.69 10.79
C LYS A 118 25.01 5.52 10.16
N GLN A 119 25.38 6.59 9.47
CA GLN A 119 24.41 7.45 8.79
C GLN A 119 23.69 6.67 7.68
N TYR A 120 22.42 6.39 7.92
CA TYR A 120 21.51 5.88 6.90
C TYR A 120 20.75 7.09 6.33
N SER A 121 21.33 7.75 5.35
CA SER A 121 20.63 8.78 4.61
C SER A 121 19.97 8.15 3.38
N VAL A 122 18.67 7.97 3.42
CA VAL A 122 17.90 7.69 2.21
C VAL A 122 17.68 9.01 1.50
N PRO A 123 18.22 9.22 0.29
CA PRO A 123 17.96 10.45 -0.44
C PRO A 123 16.45 10.57 -0.73
N LEU A 124 15.90 11.75 -0.46
CA LEU A 124 14.53 12.07 -0.86
C LEU A 124 14.45 11.99 -2.39
N ASN A 125 13.66 11.07 -2.87
CA ASN A 125 13.45 10.86 -4.28
C ASN A 125 12.01 11.29 -4.65
N ALA A 126 11.73 11.51 -5.95
CA ALA A 126 10.42 11.91 -6.44
C ALA A 126 9.30 10.95 -6.01
N VAL A 127 9.59 9.66 -5.86
CA VAL A 127 8.63 8.64 -5.38
C VAL A 127 8.21 8.93 -3.95
N SER A 128 9.17 9.26 -3.06
CA SER A 128 8.86 9.59 -1.65
C SER A 128 8.00 10.84 -1.51
N ILE A 129 8.20 11.82 -2.37
CA ILE A 129 7.37 13.03 -2.42
C ILE A 129 5.95 12.66 -2.88
N LEU A 130 5.82 11.83 -3.90
CA LEU A 130 4.53 11.37 -4.41
C LEU A 130 3.77 10.53 -3.36
N GLU A 131 4.46 9.68 -2.60
CA GLU A 131 3.90 8.91 -1.48
C GLU A 131 3.38 9.83 -0.38
N LEU A 132 4.11 10.92 -0.07
CA LEU A 132 3.65 11.92 0.89
C LEU A 132 2.36 12.62 0.42
N PHE A 133 2.31 13.06 -0.85
CA PHE A 133 1.10 13.65 -1.42
C PHE A 133 -0.08 12.69 -1.41
N LEU A 134 0.13 11.41 -1.70
CA LEU A 134 -0.90 10.38 -1.65
C LEU A 134 -1.41 10.17 -0.22
N GLY A 135 -0.51 10.23 0.76
CA GLY A 135 -0.87 10.17 2.17
C GLY A 135 -1.76 11.35 2.60
N LEU A 136 -1.39 12.58 2.21
CA LEU A 136 -2.19 13.78 2.47
C LEU A 136 -3.55 13.73 1.76
N TYR A 137 -3.58 13.25 0.53
CA TYR A 137 -4.80 13.03 -0.25
C TYR A 137 -5.74 12.03 0.46
N SER A 138 -5.22 10.90 0.93
CA SER A 138 -6.01 9.89 1.67
C SER A 138 -6.51 10.45 3.00
N LEU A 139 -5.70 11.26 3.70
CA LEU A 139 -6.10 11.93 4.93
C LEU A 139 -7.23 12.93 4.67
N SER A 140 -7.18 13.68 3.57
CA SER A 140 -8.28 14.59 3.19
C SER A 140 -9.59 13.83 2.98
N GLY A 141 -9.55 12.67 2.33
CA GLY A 141 -10.71 11.80 2.16
C GLY A 141 -11.30 11.32 3.49
N LEU A 142 -10.43 10.92 4.43
CA LEU A 142 -10.88 10.52 5.77
C LEU A 142 -11.53 11.70 6.54
N LEU A 143 -10.94 12.89 6.47
CA LEU A 143 -11.50 14.08 7.12
C LEU A 143 -12.86 14.44 6.52
N LEU A 144 -12.98 14.39 5.17
CA LEU A 144 -14.27 14.60 4.51
C LEU A 144 -15.33 13.62 5.01
N PHE A 145 -15.02 12.33 5.05
CA PHE A 145 -15.92 11.31 5.55
C PHE A 145 -16.40 11.62 6.98
N LEU A 146 -15.47 11.96 7.88
CA LEU A 146 -15.79 12.24 9.28
C LEU A 146 -16.62 13.53 9.50
N PHE A 147 -16.42 14.55 8.64
CA PHE A 147 -17.11 15.85 8.79
C PHE A 147 -18.48 15.91 8.11
N PHE A 148 -18.67 15.12 7.06
CA PHE A 148 -19.86 15.23 6.22
C PHE A 148 -20.88 14.08 6.37
N GLU A 149 -20.54 13.03 7.11
CA GLU A 149 -21.47 11.95 7.47
C GLU A 149 -22.29 12.27 8.75
N LYS A 150 -22.59 13.57 8.96
CA LYS A 150 -23.47 14.00 10.06
C LYS A 150 -24.84 14.37 9.54
#